data_185883fa6cdab50969deb07ebfb14440
#
_entry.id   185883fa6cdab50969deb07ebfb14440
#
_cell.length_a   1.000
_cell.length_b   1.000
_cell.length_c   1.000
_cell.angle_alpha   90.00
_cell.angle_beta   90.00
_cell.angle_gamma   90.00
#
_symmetry.space_group_name_H-M   'P 1'
#
loop_
_entity.id
_entity.type
_entity.pdbx_description
1 polymer ?
#
loop_
_entity_poly.entity_id
_entity_poly.type
_entity_poly.pdbx_seq_one_letter_code
_entity_poly.pdbx_strand_id
1 'polypeptide(L)'
;ATAVDAAAGAWDRVLCSPAQRCAAFADVLGARLGVAVTALPALRERHFGAWEGQAAARLPAADLAAFWSDPAGFTPPGAEPLRDFRARVASGWQEVMTLTLSHRQPLVVTHGGVVRAILGEVLGLADASLLLLEVPHACRTRIRLPEPQAGGLPSLVAHGC
;
A
#
# COMPACT_ATOMS: atom_id res chain seq x y z
N ALA A 1 13.46 18.48 -11.60
CA ALA A 1 12.28 17.73 -12.07
C ALA A 1 11.99 16.65 -11.03
N THR A 2 10.82 16.71 -10.41
CA THR A 2 10.40 15.70 -9.45
C THR A 2 9.97 14.43 -10.19
N ALA A 3 9.95 13.26 -9.52
CA ALA A 3 9.46 12.00 -10.10
C ALA A 3 8.05 12.13 -10.71
N VAL A 4 7.27 13.12 -10.26
CA VAL A 4 5.95 13.49 -10.80
C VAL A 4 6.07 14.07 -12.22
N ASP A 5 7.11 14.85 -12.51
CA ASP A 5 7.28 15.48 -13.83
C ASP A 5 7.70 14.47 -14.91
N ALA A 6 8.49 13.47 -14.53
CA ALA A 6 8.91 12.40 -15.44
C ALA A 6 7.78 11.42 -15.83
N ALA A 7 6.69 11.40 -15.07
CA ALA A 7 5.55 10.52 -15.29
C ALA A 7 4.29 11.28 -15.73
N ALA A 8 4.36 12.60 -15.88
CA ALA A 8 3.25 13.42 -16.37
C ALA A 8 2.83 12.96 -17.77
N GLY A 9 1.65 12.38 -17.87
CA GLY A 9 1.12 11.76 -19.10
C GLY A 9 1.10 10.24 -19.10
N ALA A 10 1.67 9.58 -18.08
CA ALA A 10 1.69 8.13 -18.00
C ALA A 10 0.45 7.54 -17.30
N TRP A 11 -0.16 8.25 -16.35
CA TRP A 11 -1.27 7.74 -15.54
C TRP A 11 -2.63 8.23 -16.04
N ASP A 12 -3.59 7.33 -16.12
CA ASP A 12 -4.95 7.57 -16.61
C ASP A 12 -6.03 7.44 -15.53
N ARG A 13 -5.65 7.07 -14.30
CA ARG A 13 -6.50 6.99 -13.12
C ARG A 13 -5.66 7.11 -11.86
N VAL A 14 -6.18 7.79 -10.83
CA VAL A 14 -5.56 7.84 -9.51
C VAL A 14 -6.51 7.28 -8.45
N LEU A 15 -6.05 6.27 -7.72
CA LEU A 15 -6.70 5.72 -6.53
C LEU A 15 -5.83 6.06 -5.32
N CYS A 16 -6.43 6.35 -4.17
CA CYS A 16 -5.62 6.70 -3.00
C CYS A 16 -6.19 6.22 -1.67
N SER A 17 -5.33 6.13 -0.67
CA SER A 17 -5.76 6.09 0.72
C SER A 17 -6.45 7.40 1.08
N PRO A 18 -7.54 7.40 1.91
CA PRO A 18 -8.18 8.63 2.38
C PRO A 18 -7.35 9.40 3.42
N ALA A 19 -6.21 8.87 3.88
CA ALA A 19 -5.32 9.59 4.80
C ALA A 19 -4.80 10.87 4.15
N GLN A 20 -4.84 11.99 4.88
CA GLN A 20 -4.55 13.33 4.36
C GLN A 20 -3.24 13.40 3.55
N ARG A 21 -2.16 12.74 4.00
CA ARG A 21 -0.87 12.71 3.30
C ARG A 21 -0.92 12.04 1.92
N CYS A 22 -1.83 11.07 1.73
CA CYS A 22 -2.04 10.42 0.44
C CYS A 22 -3.06 11.18 -0.42
N ALA A 23 -4.19 11.57 0.18
CA ALA A 23 -5.27 12.28 -0.51
C ALA A 23 -4.80 13.62 -1.07
N ALA A 24 -4.12 14.45 -0.27
CA ALA A 24 -3.61 15.75 -0.72
C ALA A 24 -2.63 15.61 -1.90
N PHE A 25 -1.74 14.60 -1.87
CA PHE A 25 -0.85 14.33 -3.01
C PHE A 25 -1.64 13.86 -4.25
N ALA A 26 -2.59 12.95 -4.05
CA ALA A 26 -3.42 12.41 -5.13
C ALA A 26 -4.26 13.50 -5.80
N ASP A 27 -4.84 14.41 -5.03
CA ASP A 27 -5.66 15.53 -5.53
C ASP A 27 -4.84 16.49 -6.40
N VAL A 28 -3.65 16.89 -5.91
CA VAL A 28 -2.73 17.75 -6.70
C VAL A 28 -2.31 17.05 -7.99
N LEU A 29 -1.99 15.77 -7.92
CA LEU A 29 -1.59 15.00 -9.08
C LEU A 29 -2.74 14.82 -10.07
N GLY A 30 -3.94 14.45 -9.60
CA GLY A 30 -5.13 14.29 -10.41
C GLY A 30 -5.51 15.58 -11.14
N ALA A 31 -5.45 16.72 -10.45
CA ALA A 31 -5.67 18.03 -11.05
C ALA A 31 -4.64 18.35 -12.16
N ARG A 32 -3.34 18.04 -11.93
CA ARG A 32 -2.29 18.26 -12.95
C ARG A 32 -2.47 17.40 -14.20
N LEU A 33 -2.91 16.17 -14.01
CA LEU A 33 -3.07 15.20 -15.10
C LEU A 33 -4.44 15.25 -15.77
N GLY A 34 -5.40 15.96 -15.18
CA GLY A 34 -6.78 15.97 -15.66
C GLY A 34 -7.48 14.62 -15.49
N VAL A 35 -7.09 13.81 -14.50
CA VAL A 35 -7.64 12.47 -14.25
C VAL A 35 -8.43 12.40 -12.96
N ALA A 36 -9.42 11.49 -12.92
CA ALA A 36 -10.23 11.29 -11.73
C ALA A 36 -9.43 10.67 -10.58
N VAL A 37 -9.68 11.15 -9.36
CA VAL A 37 -9.14 10.61 -8.10
C VAL A 37 -10.25 9.91 -7.33
N THR A 38 -9.98 8.72 -6.79
CA THR A 38 -10.91 7.97 -5.94
C THR A 38 -10.21 7.53 -4.67
N ALA A 39 -10.77 7.90 -3.53
CA ALA A 39 -10.28 7.44 -2.23
C ALA A 39 -10.90 6.08 -1.87
N LEU A 40 -10.05 5.14 -1.48
CA LEU A 40 -10.44 3.78 -1.06
C LEU A 40 -10.12 3.59 0.42
N PRO A 41 -11.13 3.51 1.31
CA PRO A 41 -10.92 3.31 2.75
C PRO A 41 -10.10 2.06 3.08
N ALA A 42 -10.21 1.02 2.29
CA ALA A 42 -9.46 -0.21 2.45
C ALA A 42 -7.93 -0.03 2.28
N LEU A 43 -7.47 1.05 1.66
CA LEU A 43 -6.04 1.35 1.46
C LEU A 43 -5.43 2.20 2.60
N ARG A 44 -6.11 2.36 3.73
CA ARG A 44 -5.55 3.04 4.91
C ARG A 44 -4.39 2.23 5.49
N GLU A 45 -3.41 2.92 6.10
CA GLU A 45 -2.34 2.26 6.83
C GLU A 45 -2.89 1.44 8.01
N ARG A 46 -2.13 0.44 8.45
CA ARG A 46 -2.42 -0.29 9.69
C ARG A 46 -2.49 0.69 10.85
N HIS A 47 -3.54 0.58 11.65
CA HIS A 47 -3.64 1.34 12.89
C HIS A 47 -2.77 0.68 13.97
N PHE A 48 -1.84 1.44 14.53
CA PHE A 48 -0.89 0.93 15.54
C PHE A 48 -1.32 1.19 16.99
N GLY A 49 -2.56 1.65 17.22
CA GLY A 49 -3.13 1.84 18.56
C GLY A 49 -2.29 2.76 19.44
N ALA A 50 -1.90 2.28 20.61
CA ALA A 50 -1.09 3.05 21.57
C ALA A 50 0.29 3.45 21.02
N TRP A 51 0.76 2.87 19.92
CA TRP A 51 2.05 3.22 19.31
C TRP A 51 1.96 4.33 18.28
N GLU A 52 0.75 4.79 17.92
CA GLU A 52 0.57 5.86 16.95
C GLU A 52 1.33 7.14 17.36
N GLY A 53 2.10 7.70 16.41
CA GLY A 53 2.86 8.93 16.61
C GLY A 53 4.05 8.80 17.57
N GLN A 54 4.37 7.60 18.06
CA GLN A 54 5.50 7.39 18.94
C GLN A 54 6.75 6.97 18.14
N ALA A 55 7.91 7.50 18.54
CA ALA A 55 9.19 7.01 18.05
C ALA A 55 9.49 5.63 18.66
N ALA A 56 10.04 4.70 17.88
CA ALA A 56 10.39 3.36 18.35
C ALA A 56 11.22 3.35 19.66
N ALA A 57 12.12 4.32 19.84
CA ALA A 57 12.93 4.46 21.05
C ALA A 57 12.13 4.78 22.33
N ARG A 58 10.84 5.14 22.21
CA ARG A 58 9.94 5.42 23.34
C ARG A 58 9.01 4.25 23.66
N LEU A 59 8.99 3.24 22.80
CA LEU A 59 8.18 2.04 23.03
C LEU A 59 8.85 1.11 24.05
N PRO A 60 8.07 0.33 24.82
CA PRO A 60 8.62 -0.68 25.71
C PRO A 60 9.49 -1.66 24.91
N ALA A 61 10.74 -1.87 25.35
CA ALA A 61 11.68 -2.71 24.62
C ALA A 61 11.20 -4.16 24.46
N ALA A 62 10.50 -4.69 25.48
CA ALA A 62 9.92 -6.03 25.42
C ALA A 62 8.84 -6.16 24.36
N ASP A 63 7.95 -5.16 24.24
CA ASP A 63 6.89 -5.15 23.25
C ASP A 63 7.44 -5.01 21.82
N LEU A 64 8.47 -4.16 21.68
CA LEU A 64 9.15 -3.98 20.40
C LEU A 64 9.86 -5.27 19.96
N ALA A 65 10.52 -5.96 20.89
CA ALA A 65 11.15 -7.25 20.63
C ALA A 65 10.12 -8.33 20.25
N ALA A 66 8.98 -8.38 20.95
CA ALA A 66 7.88 -9.30 20.64
C ALA A 66 7.31 -9.01 19.23
N PHE A 67 7.09 -7.75 18.87
CA PHE A 67 6.62 -7.36 17.56
C PHE A 67 7.58 -7.78 16.43
N TRP A 68 8.89 -7.64 16.63
CA TRP A 68 9.87 -8.03 15.61
C TRP A 68 10.07 -9.54 15.52
N SER A 69 9.88 -10.28 16.62
CA SER A 69 9.99 -11.75 16.61
C SER A 69 8.75 -12.43 16.05
N ASP A 70 7.57 -11.87 16.30
CA ASP A 70 6.30 -12.41 15.82
C ASP A 70 5.32 -11.28 15.45
N PRO A 71 5.48 -10.66 14.28
CA PRO A 71 4.63 -9.55 13.85
C PRO A 71 3.16 -9.96 13.58
N ALA A 72 2.90 -11.26 13.45
CA ALA A 72 1.56 -11.79 13.26
C ALA A 72 0.85 -12.05 14.60
N GLY A 73 1.58 -12.59 15.57
CA GLY A 73 1.05 -12.90 16.91
C GLY A 73 1.02 -11.71 17.86
N PHE A 74 1.94 -10.74 17.70
CA PHE A 74 1.94 -9.55 18.56
C PHE A 74 1.13 -8.40 17.95
N THR A 75 0.19 -7.89 18.74
CA THR A 75 -0.61 -6.71 18.37
C THR A 75 -0.51 -5.67 19.48
N PRO A 76 -0.01 -4.44 19.20
CA PRO A 76 0.02 -3.37 20.17
C PRO A 76 -1.37 -3.06 20.75
N PRO A 77 -1.48 -2.55 21.99
CA PRO A 77 -2.77 -2.24 22.60
C PRO A 77 -3.61 -1.30 21.73
N GLY A 78 -4.84 -1.70 21.41
CA GLY A 78 -5.76 -0.95 20.56
C GLY A 78 -5.39 -0.88 19.08
N ALA A 79 -4.36 -1.62 18.65
CA ALA A 79 -3.96 -1.67 17.24
C ALA A 79 -4.85 -2.61 16.42
N GLU A 80 -4.84 -2.42 15.11
CA GLU A 80 -5.43 -3.37 14.16
C GLU A 80 -4.57 -4.64 14.09
N PRO A 81 -5.12 -5.85 14.34
CA PRO A 81 -4.40 -7.09 14.16
C PRO A 81 -3.86 -7.24 12.72
N LEU A 82 -2.67 -7.82 12.55
CA LEU A 82 -2.07 -7.97 11.21
C LEU A 82 -2.98 -8.76 10.26
N ARG A 83 -3.63 -9.79 10.77
CA ARG A 83 -4.60 -10.59 9.99
C ARG A 83 -5.74 -9.72 9.43
N ASP A 84 -6.33 -8.86 10.27
CA ASP A 84 -7.48 -8.04 9.89
C ASP A 84 -7.05 -6.93 8.92
N PHE A 85 -5.88 -6.33 9.15
CA PHE A 85 -5.23 -5.42 8.22
C PHE A 85 -5.02 -6.08 6.84
N ARG A 86 -4.44 -7.27 6.78
CA ARG A 86 -4.22 -7.99 5.52
C ARG A 86 -5.53 -8.32 4.80
N ALA A 87 -6.53 -8.79 5.51
CA ALA A 87 -7.84 -9.09 4.93
C ALA A 87 -8.49 -7.84 4.32
N ARG A 88 -8.41 -6.70 5.02
CA ARG A 88 -8.91 -5.42 4.54
C ARG A 88 -8.15 -4.95 3.30
N VAL A 89 -6.82 -5.04 3.30
CA VAL A 89 -6.00 -4.65 2.16
C VAL A 89 -6.22 -5.58 0.97
N ALA A 90 -6.37 -6.89 1.18
CA ALA A 90 -6.69 -7.83 0.11
C ALA A 90 -8.03 -7.49 -0.56
N SER A 91 -9.07 -7.18 0.23
CA SER A 91 -10.35 -6.69 -0.31
C SER A 91 -10.17 -5.40 -1.10
N GLY A 92 -9.41 -4.43 -0.59
CA GLY A 92 -9.10 -3.18 -1.29
C GLY A 92 -8.30 -3.40 -2.57
N TRP A 93 -7.41 -4.39 -2.60
CA TRP A 93 -6.67 -4.76 -3.80
C TRP A 93 -7.57 -5.33 -4.89
N GLN A 94 -8.56 -6.17 -4.54
CA GLN A 94 -9.58 -6.64 -5.48
C GLN A 94 -10.40 -5.47 -6.04
N GLU A 95 -10.77 -4.51 -5.21
CA GLU A 95 -11.46 -3.29 -5.63
C GLU A 95 -10.59 -2.46 -6.60
N VAL A 96 -9.30 -2.28 -6.29
CA VAL A 96 -8.33 -1.62 -7.20
C VAL A 96 -8.31 -2.33 -8.54
N MET A 97 -8.16 -3.65 -8.57
CA MET A 97 -8.14 -4.42 -9.82
C MET A 97 -9.43 -4.22 -10.63
N THR A 98 -10.58 -4.26 -9.98
CA THR A 98 -11.88 -4.05 -10.64
C THR A 98 -12.00 -2.65 -11.22
N LEU A 99 -11.66 -1.61 -10.46
CA LEU A 99 -11.75 -0.21 -10.88
C LEU A 99 -10.74 0.16 -11.98
N THR A 100 -9.72 -0.66 -12.19
CA THR A 100 -8.65 -0.38 -13.15
C THR A 100 -8.68 -1.27 -14.39
N LEU A 101 -9.68 -2.14 -14.54
CA LEU A 101 -9.81 -3.06 -15.69
C LEU A 101 -9.76 -2.36 -17.05
N SER A 102 -10.30 -1.14 -17.16
CA SER A 102 -10.33 -0.35 -18.39
C SER A 102 -9.18 0.65 -18.50
N HIS A 103 -8.29 0.70 -17.53
CA HIS A 103 -7.19 1.66 -17.45
C HIS A 103 -5.85 1.02 -17.81
N ARG A 104 -5.03 1.76 -18.56
CA ARG A 104 -3.71 1.29 -19.00
C ARG A 104 -2.65 1.44 -17.93
N GLN A 105 -2.68 2.55 -17.20
CA GLN A 105 -1.67 2.87 -16.18
C GLN A 105 -2.29 3.55 -14.96
N PRO A 106 -3.09 2.84 -14.17
CA PRO A 106 -3.61 3.40 -12.92
C PRO A 106 -2.49 3.58 -11.90
N LEU A 107 -2.58 4.64 -11.11
CA LEU A 107 -1.70 4.90 -9.97
C LEU A 107 -2.45 4.69 -8.66
N VAL A 108 -1.82 4.02 -7.72
CA VAL A 108 -2.32 3.86 -6.34
C VAL A 108 -1.39 4.60 -5.38
N VAL A 109 -1.91 5.60 -4.66
CA VAL A 109 -1.18 6.38 -3.66
C VAL A 109 -1.56 5.87 -2.27
N THR A 110 -0.63 5.22 -1.59
CA THR A 110 -0.90 4.55 -0.32
C THR A 110 0.33 4.53 0.60
N HIS A 111 0.42 3.60 1.52
CA HIS A 111 1.38 3.54 2.62
C HIS A 111 2.29 2.32 2.51
N GLY A 112 3.41 2.36 3.24
CA GLY A 112 4.40 1.28 3.23
C GLY A 112 3.84 -0.07 3.69
N GLY A 113 3.02 -0.09 4.74
CA GLY A 113 2.38 -1.32 5.20
C GLY A 113 1.40 -1.90 4.17
N VAL A 114 0.63 -1.04 3.50
CA VAL A 114 -0.30 -1.46 2.43
C VAL A 114 0.46 -2.01 1.23
N VAL A 115 1.57 -1.38 0.81
CA VAL A 115 2.42 -1.91 -0.27
C VAL A 115 2.95 -3.29 0.09
N ARG A 116 3.45 -3.48 1.33
CA ARG A 116 3.89 -4.81 1.81
C ARG A 116 2.78 -5.85 1.76
N ALA A 117 1.59 -5.49 2.22
CA ALA A 117 0.44 -6.40 2.22
C ALA A 117 0.00 -6.80 0.80
N ILE A 118 -0.04 -5.84 -0.15
CA ILE A 118 -0.33 -6.12 -1.56
C ILE A 118 0.76 -7.02 -2.17
N LEU A 119 2.04 -6.73 -1.91
CA LEU A 119 3.13 -7.58 -2.38
C LEU A 119 3.07 -8.98 -1.76
N GLY A 120 2.68 -9.06 -0.48
CA GLY A 120 2.42 -10.34 0.19
C GLY A 120 1.35 -11.17 -0.52
N GLU A 121 0.27 -10.54 -0.95
CA GLU A 121 -0.81 -11.17 -1.71
C GLU A 121 -0.34 -11.60 -3.11
N VAL A 122 0.31 -10.71 -3.85
CA VAL A 122 0.78 -10.95 -5.22
C VAL A 122 1.86 -12.03 -5.30
N LEU A 123 2.75 -12.10 -4.30
CA LEU A 123 3.90 -13.00 -4.29
C LEU A 123 3.70 -14.23 -3.40
N GLY A 124 2.55 -14.36 -2.72
CA GLY A 124 2.28 -15.47 -1.79
C GLY A 124 3.21 -15.48 -0.56
N LEU A 125 3.57 -14.30 -0.02
CA LEU A 125 4.52 -14.21 1.08
C LEU A 125 3.85 -14.47 2.43
N ALA A 126 4.57 -15.17 3.29
CA ALA A 126 4.21 -15.33 4.69
C ALA A 126 4.28 -13.99 5.46
N ASP A 127 3.53 -13.86 6.55
CA ASP A 127 3.47 -12.64 7.36
C ASP A 127 4.84 -12.17 7.85
N ALA A 128 5.68 -13.09 8.29
CA ALA A 128 7.04 -12.79 8.74
C ALA A 128 7.93 -12.18 7.64
N SER A 129 7.67 -12.51 6.38
CA SER A 129 8.44 -12.00 5.25
C SER A 129 8.06 -10.58 4.84
N LEU A 130 6.88 -10.08 5.26
CA LEU A 130 6.43 -8.74 4.88
C LEU A 130 7.33 -7.63 5.42
N LEU A 131 7.89 -7.82 6.61
CA LEU A 131 8.80 -6.86 7.23
C LEU A 131 10.19 -6.83 6.58
N LEU A 132 10.54 -7.84 5.78
CA LEU A 132 11.79 -7.90 5.02
C LEU A 132 11.74 -7.06 3.73
N LEU A 133 10.54 -6.61 3.33
CA LEU A 133 10.37 -5.72 2.19
C LEU A 133 10.62 -4.28 2.62
N GLU A 134 11.66 -3.67 2.09
CA GLU A 134 11.91 -2.25 2.28
C GLU A 134 10.99 -1.42 1.39
N VAL A 135 10.24 -0.48 1.98
CA VAL A 135 9.36 0.45 1.28
C VAL A 135 9.76 1.87 1.72
N PRO A 136 10.78 2.46 1.11
CA PRO A 136 11.22 3.81 1.44
C PRO A 136 10.15 4.86 1.08
N HIS A 137 10.32 6.10 1.56
CA HIS A 137 9.45 7.21 1.18
C HIS A 137 9.49 7.43 -0.34
N ALA A 138 8.32 7.69 -0.93
CA ALA A 138 8.14 7.83 -2.37
C ALA A 138 8.54 6.58 -3.18
N CYS A 139 8.62 5.41 -2.54
CA CYS A 139 8.86 4.14 -3.22
C CYS A 139 7.79 3.90 -4.28
N ARG A 140 8.24 3.51 -5.46
CA ARG A 140 7.37 3.11 -6.55
C ARG A 140 7.42 1.61 -6.76
N THR A 141 6.24 0.99 -6.75
CA THR A 141 6.05 -0.44 -7.02
C THR A 141 5.20 -0.59 -8.28
N ARG A 142 5.65 -1.39 -9.22
CA ARG A 142 4.91 -1.67 -10.45
C ARG A 142 4.50 -3.13 -10.49
N ILE A 143 3.20 -3.35 -10.54
CA ILE A 143 2.58 -4.67 -10.67
C ILE A 143 1.89 -4.71 -12.04
N ARG A 144 2.14 -5.78 -12.79
CA ARG A 144 1.40 -6.07 -14.02
C ARG A 144 0.20 -6.92 -13.66
N LEU A 145 -0.97 -6.48 -14.06
CA LEU A 145 -2.18 -7.28 -13.98
C LEU A 145 -2.32 -8.15 -15.25
N PRO A 146 -2.86 -9.35 -15.12
CA PRO A 146 -3.15 -10.19 -16.29
C PRO A 146 -4.25 -9.55 -17.15
N GLU A 147 -4.23 -9.81 -18.44
CA GLU A 147 -5.34 -9.44 -19.31
C GLU A 147 -6.61 -10.19 -18.89
N PRO A 148 -7.78 -9.51 -18.82
CA PRO A 148 -9.01 -10.11 -18.27
C PRO A 148 -9.43 -11.41 -18.94
N GLN A 149 -9.10 -11.58 -20.22
CA GLN A 149 -9.49 -12.76 -21.02
C GLN A 149 -8.38 -13.81 -21.13
N ALA A 150 -7.14 -13.47 -20.78
CA ALA A 150 -6.01 -14.38 -20.95
C ALA A 150 -5.78 -15.28 -19.73
N GLY A 151 -6.43 -14.99 -18.61
CA GLY A 151 -6.12 -15.61 -17.33
C GLY A 151 -4.71 -15.28 -16.86
N GLY A 152 -4.31 -15.81 -15.72
CA GLY A 152 -2.99 -15.59 -15.14
C GLY A 152 -3.05 -14.88 -13.79
N LEU A 153 -1.87 -14.59 -13.24
CA LEU A 153 -1.70 -13.96 -11.94
C LEU A 153 -1.03 -12.60 -12.08
N PRO A 154 -1.33 -11.65 -11.17
CA PRO A 154 -0.55 -10.42 -11.06
C PRO A 154 0.93 -10.74 -10.87
N SER A 155 1.81 -9.90 -11.41
CA SER A 155 3.26 -10.11 -11.29
C SER A 155 3.98 -8.82 -10.92
N LEU A 156 4.95 -8.91 -10.01
CA LEU A 156 5.81 -7.80 -9.66
C LEU A 156 6.79 -7.52 -10.80
N VAL A 157 6.79 -6.29 -11.30
CA VAL A 157 7.68 -5.85 -12.39
C VAL A 157 8.87 -5.05 -11.86
N ALA A 158 8.63 -4.18 -10.85
CA ALA A 158 9.67 -3.37 -10.23
C ALA A 158 9.25 -2.93 -8.83
N HIS A 159 10.23 -2.72 -7.95
CA HIS A 159 10.02 -2.22 -6.59
C HIS A 159 11.24 -1.43 -6.12
N GLY A 160 11.03 -0.31 -5.42
CA GLY A 160 12.10 0.43 -4.74
C GLY A 160 12.69 1.61 -5.52
N CYS A 161 12.20 1.93 -6.71
CA CYS A 161 12.73 3.06 -7.50
C CYS A 161 11.88 4.30 -7.40
#